data_dfd7d5bd103710cb20d99450223f456a
#
_entry.id   dfd7d5bd103710cb20d99450223f456a
#
_cell.length_a   1.000
_cell.length_b   1.000
_cell.length_c   1.000
_cell.angle_alpha   90.00
_cell.angle_beta   90.00
_cell.angle_gamma   90.00
#
_symmetry.space_group_name_H-M   'P 1'
#
loop_
_entity.id
_entity.type
_entity.pdbx_description
1 polymer ?
#
loop_
_entity_poly.entity_id
_entity_poly.type
_entity_poly.pdbx_seq_one_letter_code
_entity_poly.pdbx_strand_id
1 'polypeptide(L)'
;MRITVLIENSAPEGLVAEHGLSFYLEYRGGRYLLDAGESGAFLLNAQRLGVDLSRVEAAALSHGHYDHGDGFTAFFRVNRTAQIHARPAVQAEELLYGTQSGLNPRLFSRRAHRFDLADGPRALAEGLHLIPDAVRHEQSLAAETAEGLVVLNSCCHAGVDHILDGIRVRFPGRPIRAVLGGFHLMGKGGTATLGPAPEEVRALARRLRDELDVREICTGHCTGAPAYALLAEELGDRLRPLTTGAVFEYPD
;
A
#
# COMPACT_ATOMS: atom_id res chain seq x y z
N MET A 1 -12.88 11.08 2.66
CA MET A 1 -11.94 10.16 1.97
C MET A 1 -12.57 8.79 1.82
N ARG A 2 -12.49 8.18 0.64
CA ARG A 2 -12.94 6.80 0.38
C ARG A 2 -11.79 6.01 -0.25
N ILE A 3 -11.50 4.82 0.27
CA ILE A 3 -10.47 3.91 -0.22
C ILE A 3 -11.17 2.63 -0.68
N THR A 4 -10.88 2.19 -1.91
CA THR A 4 -11.35 0.91 -2.46
C THR A 4 -10.13 0.04 -2.75
N VAL A 5 -10.09 -1.18 -2.22
CA VAL A 5 -9.05 -2.17 -2.53
C VAL A 5 -9.37 -2.80 -3.88
N LEU A 6 -8.57 -2.54 -4.90
CA LEU A 6 -8.81 -3.04 -6.25
C LEU A 6 -8.23 -4.43 -6.47
N ILE A 7 -7.16 -4.77 -5.77
CA ILE A 7 -6.52 -6.09 -5.80
C ILE A 7 -5.87 -6.40 -4.46
N GLU A 8 -5.99 -7.63 -4.03
CA GLU A 8 -5.38 -8.22 -2.85
C GLU A 8 -5.31 -9.74 -3.04
N ASN A 9 -4.56 -10.46 -2.19
CA ASN A 9 -4.37 -11.92 -2.27
C ASN A 9 -5.66 -12.72 -2.04
N SER A 10 -6.70 -12.07 -1.55
CA SER A 10 -8.03 -12.63 -1.30
C SER A 10 -9.12 -11.79 -1.96
N ALA A 11 -10.20 -12.43 -2.40
CA ALA A 11 -11.34 -11.75 -2.99
C ALA A 11 -12.65 -12.49 -2.70
N PRO A 12 -13.78 -11.81 -2.53
CA PRO A 12 -15.09 -12.43 -2.51
C PRO A 12 -15.48 -12.93 -3.91
N GLU A 13 -16.53 -13.74 -3.95
CA GLU A 13 -17.12 -14.18 -5.22
C GLU A 13 -17.45 -13.01 -6.14
N GLY A 14 -17.14 -13.16 -7.42
CA GLY A 14 -17.35 -12.11 -8.41
C GLY A 14 -16.18 -11.15 -8.59
N LEU A 15 -15.18 -11.15 -7.72
CA LEU A 15 -13.92 -10.39 -7.87
C LEU A 15 -12.73 -11.34 -8.08
N VAL A 16 -11.62 -10.80 -8.53
CA VAL A 16 -10.38 -11.55 -8.78
C VAL A 16 -9.39 -11.26 -7.67
N ALA A 17 -8.82 -12.30 -7.07
CA ALA A 17 -7.65 -12.23 -6.20
C ALA A 17 -6.38 -12.43 -7.04
N GLU A 18 -5.32 -11.75 -6.65
CA GLU A 18 -3.98 -11.85 -7.23
C GLU A 18 -2.96 -11.59 -6.14
N HIS A 19 -1.78 -12.21 -6.20
CA HIS A 19 -0.69 -11.80 -5.34
C HIS A 19 -0.29 -10.37 -5.71
N GLY A 20 -0.52 -9.44 -4.80
CA GLY A 20 -0.28 -8.01 -5.06
C GLY A 20 -1.24 -7.11 -4.34
N LEU A 21 -1.05 -5.82 -4.49
CA LEU A 21 -1.88 -4.82 -3.82
C LEU A 21 -2.15 -3.62 -4.74
N SER A 22 -3.36 -3.09 -4.68
CA SER A 22 -3.73 -1.83 -5.34
C SER A 22 -4.87 -1.15 -4.59
N PHE A 23 -4.68 0.14 -4.29
CA PHE A 23 -5.69 0.99 -3.65
C PHE A 23 -6.12 2.12 -4.58
N TYR A 24 -7.42 2.27 -4.76
CA TYR A 24 -8.01 3.46 -5.36
C TYR A 24 -8.55 4.38 -4.27
N LEU A 25 -8.24 5.66 -4.38
CA LEU A 25 -8.61 6.68 -3.41
C LEU A 25 -9.43 7.78 -4.05
N GLU A 26 -10.54 8.13 -3.41
CA GLU A 26 -11.27 9.38 -3.63
C GLU A 26 -11.00 10.27 -2.40
N TYR A 27 -10.32 11.40 -2.62
CA TYR A 27 -9.90 12.29 -1.55
C TYR A 27 -10.07 13.73 -1.98
N ARG A 28 -10.84 14.52 -1.22
CA ARG A 28 -11.14 15.95 -1.48
C ARG A 28 -11.51 16.23 -2.93
N GLY A 29 -12.32 15.36 -3.54
CA GLY A 29 -12.78 15.47 -4.93
C GLY A 29 -11.79 14.97 -5.99
N GLY A 30 -10.53 14.72 -5.66
CA GLY A 30 -9.52 14.10 -6.53
C GLY A 30 -9.56 12.57 -6.48
N ARG A 31 -8.92 11.93 -7.45
CA ARG A 31 -8.84 10.47 -7.63
C ARG A 31 -7.40 10.03 -7.79
N TYR A 32 -6.99 9.08 -6.96
CA TYR A 32 -5.60 8.64 -6.87
C TYR A 32 -5.52 7.11 -6.88
N LEU A 33 -4.37 6.59 -7.29
CA LEU A 33 -4.06 5.17 -7.27
C LEU A 33 -2.75 4.96 -6.52
N LEU A 34 -2.72 4.02 -5.57
CA LEU A 34 -1.49 3.52 -4.97
C LEU A 34 -1.34 2.08 -5.39
N ASP A 35 -0.25 1.80 -6.12
CA ASP A 35 0.08 0.50 -6.72
C ASP A 35 -0.97 -0.03 -7.72
N ALA A 36 -0.60 -1.03 -8.49
CA ALA A 36 -1.42 -1.56 -9.59
C ALA A 36 -1.47 -3.11 -9.63
N GLY A 37 -0.92 -3.78 -8.61
CA GLY A 37 -0.82 -5.24 -8.61
C GLY A 37 0.19 -5.78 -9.63
N GLU A 38 0.16 -7.09 -9.84
CA GLU A 38 1.05 -7.81 -10.77
C GLU A 38 0.55 -7.70 -12.22
N SER A 39 -0.75 -7.76 -12.45
CA SER A 39 -1.32 -7.89 -13.79
C SER A 39 -2.38 -6.81 -14.11
N GLY A 40 -3.29 -7.11 -15.04
CA GLY A 40 -4.46 -6.29 -15.31
C GLY A 40 -5.70 -6.66 -14.49
N ALA A 41 -5.59 -7.57 -13.52
CA ALA A 41 -6.73 -8.03 -12.73
C ALA A 41 -7.41 -6.90 -11.95
N PHE A 42 -6.65 -5.94 -11.43
CA PHE A 42 -7.20 -4.76 -10.75
C PHE A 42 -8.09 -3.90 -11.66
N LEU A 43 -7.84 -3.84 -12.98
CA LEU A 43 -8.73 -3.15 -13.94
C LEU A 43 -10.09 -3.84 -14.04
N LEU A 44 -10.09 -5.18 -14.07
CA LEU A 44 -11.32 -5.95 -14.11
C LEU A 44 -12.14 -5.74 -12.82
N ASN A 45 -11.47 -5.75 -11.69
CA ASN A 45 -12.11 -5.46 -10.40
C ASN A 45 -12.63 -4.01 -10.34
N ALA A 46 -11.84 -3.03 -10.80
CA ALA A 46 -12.27 -1.64 -10.88
C ALA A 46 -13.57 -1.50 -11.69
N GLN A 47 -13.64 -2.16 -12.87
CA GLN A 47 -14.86 -2.17 -13.70
C GLN A 47 -16.05 -2.77 -12.95
N ARG A 48 -15.87 -3.90 -12.26
CA ARG A 48 -16.94 -4.57 -11.49
C ARG A 48 -17.41 -3.75 -10.29
N LEU A 49 -16.50 -2.98 -9.69
CA LEU A 49 -16.75 -2.10 -8.56
C LEU A 49 -17.26 -0.71 -8.97
N GLY A 50 -17.39 -0.43 -10.27
CA GLY A 50 -17.85 0.85 -10.79
C GLY A 50 -16.81 1.97 -10.67
N VAL A 51 -15.52 1.63 -10.54
CA VAL A 51 -14.41 2.57 -10.44
C VAL A 51 -13.87 2.89 -11.83
N ASP A 52 -13.87 4.17 -12.19
CA ASP A 52 -13.33 4.67 -13.48
C ASP A 52 -11.87 5.11 -13.33
N LEU A 53 -10.94 4.23 -13.65
CA LEU A 53 -9.51 4.48 -13.55
C LEU A 53 -8.99 5.48 -14.63
N SER A 54 -9.77 5.78 -15.67
CA SER A 54 -9.40 6.81 -16.63
C SER A 54 -9.38 8.22 -16.01
N ARG A 55 -10.07 8.39 -14.89
CA ARG A 55 -10.19 9.63 -14.13
C ARG A 55 -9.17 9.79 -13.00
N VAL A 56 -8.27 8.84 -12.82
CA VAL A 56 -7.16 8.97 -11.86
C VAL A 56 -6.28 10.14 -12.31
N GLU A 57 -6.03 11.08 -11.40
CA GLU A 57 -5.28 12.31 -11.64
C GLU A 57 -3.78 12.12 -11.41
N ALA A 58 -3.42 11.34 -10.37
CA ALA A 58 -2.06 10.93 -10.08
C ALA A 58 -2.05 9.52 -9.49
N ALA A 59 -0.97 8.79 -9.77
CA ALA A 59 -0.73 7.49 -9.14
C ALA A 59 0.61 7.50 -8.41
N ALA A 60 0.75 6.61 -7.44
CA ALA A 60 2.00 6.36 -6.76
C ALA A 60 2.38 4.88 -6.86
N LEU A 61 3.66 4.61 -6.97
CA LEU A 61 4.22 3.28 -6.80
C LEU A 61 4.98 3.26 -5.47
N SER A 62 4.55 2.40 -4.56
CA SER A 62 5.14 2.28 -3.22
C SER A 62 6.61 1.85 -3.29
N HIS A 63 6.90 0.83 -4.09
CA HIS A 63 8.23 0.26 -4.34
C HIS A 63 8.23 -0.56 -5.64
N GLY A 64 9.39 -1.02 -6.09
CA GLY A 64 9.55 -1.61 -7.43
C GLY A 64 9.23 -3.09 -7.55
N HIS A 65 8.67 -3.77 -6.54
CA HIS A 65 8.31 -5.18 -6.69
C HIS A 65 7.19 -5.37 -7.74
N TYR A 66 7.27 -6.50 -8.47
CA TYR A 66 6.41 -6.79 -9.62
C TYR A 66 4.92 -6.80 -9.25
N ASP A 67 4.59 -7.31 -8.07
CA ASP A 67 3.24 -7.46 -7.53
C ASP A 67 2.59 -6.15 -7.07
N HIS A 68 3.33 -5.03 -7.20
CA HIS A 68 2.85 -3.66 -7.00
C HIS A 68 2.93 -2.81 -8.28
N GLY A 69 3.91 -3.07 -9.14
CA GLY A 69 4.25 -2.20 -10.26
C GLY A 69 3.87 -2.70 -11.65
N ASP A 70 3.86 -4.00 -11.93
CA ASP A 70 3.72 -4.52 -13.30
C ASP A 70 2.33 -4.25 -13.90
N GLY A 71 1.31 -4.14 -13.04
CA GLY A 71 -0.05 -3.76 -13.42
C GLY A 71 -0.15 -2.36 -14.06
N PHE A 72 0.82 -1.45 -13.84
CA PHE A 72 0.85 -0.17 -14.55
C PHE A 72 0.91 -0.32 -16.07
N THR A 73 1.40 -1.46 -16.58
CA THR A 73 1.30 -1.79 -18.02
C THR A 73 -0.15 -1.77 -18.50
N ALA A 74 -1.06 -2.30 -17.69
CA ALA A 74 -2.48 -2.30 -18.00
C ALA A 74 -3.11 -0.92 -17.72
N PHE A 75 -2.73 -0.24 -16.64
CA PHE A 75 -3.19 1.11 -16.32
C PHE A 75 -2.98 2.10 -17.47
N PHE A 76 -1.83 2.09 -18.12
CA PHE A 76 -1.54 2.98 -19.25
C PHE A 76 -2.42 2.78 -20.48
N ARG A 77 -3.21 1.70 -20.56
CA ARG A 77 -4.19 1.48 -21.63
C ARG A 77 -5.47 2.28 -21.40
N VAL A 78 -5.84 2.50 -20.14
CA VAL A 78 -7.08 3.19 -19.74
C VAL A 78 -6.84 4.62 -19.29
N ASN A 79 -5.68 4.92 -18.68
CA ASN A 79 -5.32 6.27 -18.25
C ASN A 79 -4.16 6.81 -19.10
N ARG A 80 -4.35 8.00 -19.69
CA ARG A 80 -3.40 8.60 -20.65
C ARG A 80 -2.56 9.73 -20.05
N THR A 81 -2.92 10.23 -18.88
CA THR A 81 -2.40 11.50 -18.36
C THR A 81 -1.71 11.40 -17.00
N ALA A 82 -2.20 10.58 -16.08
CA ALA A 82 -1.69 10.49 -14.72
C ALA A 82 -0.18 10.19 -14.68
N GLN A 83 0.58 10.96 -13.93
CA GLN A 83 1.96 10.65 -13.59
C GLN A 83 2.00 9.57 -12.51
N ILE A 84 3.02 8.72 -12.57
CA ILE A 84 3.32 7.72 -11.55
C ILE A 84 4.45 8.27 -10.69
N HIS A 85 4.13 8.64 -9.46
CA HIS A 85 5.11 9.14 -8.50
C HIS A 85 5.82 7.97 -7.81
N ALA A 86 7.11 7.84 -8.03
CA ALA A 86 7.91 6.74 -7.50
C ALA A 86 9.27 7.23 -6.98
N ARG A 87 9.94 6.39 -6.19
CA ARG A 87 11.33 6.62 -5.82
C ARG A 87 12.26 6.11 -6.94
N PRO A 88 13.46 6.71 -7.15
CA PRO A 88 14.45 6.20 -8.10
C PRO A 88 14.84 4.75 -7.86
N ALA A 89 14.79 4.27 -6.61
CA ALA A 89 15.10 2.90 -6.22
C ALA A 89 14.29 1.83 -6.96
N VAL A 90 13.09 2.13 -7.46
CA VAL A 90 12.26 1.19 -8.24
C VAL A 90 12.96 0.62 -9.47
N GLN A 91 14.02 1.28 -9.95
CA GLN A 91 14.83 0.82 -11.08
C GLN A 91 15.91 -0.19 -10.70
N ALA A 92 16.31 -0.22 -9.42
CA ALA A 92 17.47 -0.99 -8.92
C ALA A 92 17.09 -2.22 -8.12
N GLU A 93 15.82 -2.44 -7.80
CA GLU A 93 15.37 -3.52 -6.90
C GLU A 93 15.65 -4.91 -7.44
N GLU A 94 15.62 -5.10 -8.75
CA GLU A 94 15.99 -6.37 -9.40
C GLU A 94 17.39 -6.86 -9.01
N LEU A 95 18.32 -5.94 -8.72
CA LEU A 95 19.68 -6.23 -8.34
C LEU A 95 19.84 -6.62 -6.84
N LEU A 96 18.90 -6.21 -6.00
CA LEU A 96 19.01 -6.39 -4.54
C LEU A 96 18.49 -7.75 -4.06
N TYR A 97 17.55 -8.37 -4.76
CA TYR A 97 16.83 -9.56 -4.29
C TYR A 97 16.99 -10.80 -5.17
N GLY A 98 17.68 -10.69 -6.31
CA GLY A 98 18.07 -11.85 -7.15
C GLY A 98 16.92 -12.61 -7.82
N THR A 99 15.74 -12.03 -7.85
CA THR A 99 14.51 -12.53 -8.51
C THR A 99 13.86 -11.37 -9.26
N GLN A 100 12.84 -11.64 -10.06
CA GLN A 100 12.06 -10.62 -10.83
C GLN A 100 11.36 -9.59 -9.91
N SER A 101 12.08 -8.99 -9.02
CA SER A 101 11.60 -8.08 -7.98
C SER A 101 11.69 -6.60 -8.39
N GLY A 102 11.96 -6.31 -9.64
CA GLY A 102 11.98 -4.94 -10.14
C GLY A 102 10.84 -4.66 -11.10
N LEU A 103 10.54 -3.39 -11.26
CA LEU A 103 9.60 -2.92 -12.28
C LEU A 103 10.05 -3.45 -13.65
N ASN A 104 9.12 -4.03 -14.39
CA ASN A 104 9.43 -4.54 -15.73
C ASN A 104 10.25 -3.52 -16.54
N PRO A 105 11.51 -3.80 -16.90
CA PRO A 105 12.38 -2.81 -17.58
C PRO A 105 11.79 -2.30 -18.89
N ARG A 106 10.97 -3.12 -19.57
CA ARG A 106 10.29 -2.71 -20.81
C ARG A 106 9.16 -1.71 -20.54
N LEU A 107 8.49 -1.84 -19.40
CA LEU A 107 7.49 -0.87 -18.96
C LEU A 107 8.15 0.48 -18.75
N PHE A 108 9.20 0.52 -17.94
CA PHE A 108 9.90 1.75 -17.62
C PHE A 108 10.50 2.41 -18.88
N SER A 109 11.25 1.68 -19.72
CA SER A 109 11.91 2.23 -20.91
C SER A 109 10.91 2.84 -21.90
N ARG A 110 9.72 2.24 -22.06
CA ARG A 110 8.68 2.74 -22.98
C ARG A 110 7.81 3.85 -22.41
N ARG A 111 7.77 4.01 -21.09
CA ARG A 111 6.87 4.92 -20.38
C ARG A 111 7.57 5.81 -19.37
N ALA A 112 8.89 5.95 -19.46
CA ALA A 112 9.69 6.78 -18.53
C ALA A 112 9.13 8.20 -18.36
N HIS A 113 8.58 8.79 -19.40
CA HIS A 113 7.94 10.10 -19.36
C HIS A 113 6.67 10.17 -18.50
N ARG A 114 6.13 9.02 -18.07
CA ARG A 114 4.98 8.90 -17.17
C ARG A 114 5.38 8.71 -15.72
N PHE A 115 6.68 8.55 -15.44
CA PHE A 115 7.21 8.43 -14.10
C PHE A 115 7.83 9.74 -13.63
N ASP A 116 7.39 10.20 -12.48
CA ASP A 116 8.00 11.30 -11.74
C ASP A 116 8.79 10.70 -10.57
N LEU A 117 10.13 10.68 -10.71
CA LEU A 117 11.04 10.05 -9.76
C LEU A 117 11.64 11.07 -8.81
N ALA A 118 11.42 10.89 -7.51
CA ALA A 118 12.06 11.71 -6.48
C ALA A 118 12.20 10.95 -5.14
N ASP A 119 13.24 11.26 -4.39
CA ASP A 119 13.56 10.65 -3.08
C ASP A 119 13.09 11.47 -1.88
N GLY A 120 12.48 12.61 -2.07
CA GLY A 120 11.98 13.45 -0.97
C GLY A 120 10.50 13.24 -0.69
N PRO A 121 10.02 13.62 0.52
CA PRO A 121 8.61 13.73 0.79
C PRO A 121 7.96 14.75 -0.15
N ARG A 122 6.77 14.43 -0.66
CA ARG A 122 6.04 15.31 -1.59
C ARG A 122 4.53 15.16 -1.45
N ALA A 123 3.79 16.20 -1.79
CA ALA A 123 2.34 16.14 -1.84
C ALA A 123 1.88 15.68 -3.25
N LEU A 124 0.92 14.75 -3.30
CA LEU A 124 0.15 14.45 -4.50
C LEU A 124 -1.02 15.44 -4.66
N ALA A 125 -1.55 15.90 -3.54
CA ALA A 125 -2.57 16.93 -3.43
C ALA A 125 -2.50 17.57 -2.05
N GLU A 126 -3.28 18.61 -1.80
CA GLU A 126 -3.39 19.21 -0.48
C GLU A 126 -3.88 18.17 0.55
N GLY A 127 -3.05 17.92 1.57
CA GLY A 127 -3.31 16.93 2.62
C GLY A 127 -3.08 15.48 2.21
N LEU A 128 -2.57 15.19 1.01
CA LEU A 128 -2.23 13.85 0.53
C LEU A 128 -0.73 13.76 0.22
N HIS A 129 0.02 13.03 1.02
CA HIS A 129 1.47 13.07 1.03
C HIS A 129 2.09 11.71 0.73
N LEU A 130 3.14 11.70 -0.10
CA LEU A 130 4.06 10.57 -0.23
C LEU A 130 5.23 10.78 0.73
N ILE A 131 5.44 9.81 1.60
CA ILE A 131 6.47 9.82 2.64
C ILE A 131 7.43 8.66 2.37
N PRO A 132 8.65 8.94 1.90
CA PRO A 132 9.68 7.92 1.74
C PRO A 132 10.08 7.31 3.07
N ASP A 133 10.30 6.00 3.08
CA ASP A 133 10.93 5.33 4.19
C ASP A 133 12.41 5.74 4.28
N ALA A 134 12.89 6.01 5.49
CA ALA A 134 14.27 6.41 5.74
C ALA A 134 15.26 5.22 5.69
N VAL A 135 14.78 3.99 5.83
CA VAL A 135 15.61 2.78 6.00
C VAL A 135 15.61 1.89 4.75
N ARG A 136 14.48 1.86 4.04
CA ARG A 136 14.27 0.99 2.89
C ARG A 136 13.87 1.81 1.66
N HIS A 137 13.56 1.12 0.59
CA HIS A 137 13.25 1.69 -0.73
C HIS A 137 11.78 2.09 -0.92
N GLU A 138 10.92 1.86 0.07
CA GLU A 138 9.49 2.10 -0.02
C GLU A 138 9.11 3.57 0.23
N GLN A 139 7.90 3.91 -0.15
CA GLN A 139 7.20 5.11 0.27
C GLN A 139 5.76 4.77 0.64
N SER A 140 5.23 5.49 1.61
CA SER A 140 3.85 5.38 2.08
C SER A 140 3.03 6.57 1.62
N LEU A 141 1.71 6.38 1.50
CA LEU A 141 0.76 7.45 1.29
C LEU A 141 0.12 7.82 2.62
N ALA A 142 0.22 9.08 3.04
CA ALA A 142 -0.41 9.60 4.24
C ALA A 142 -1.44 10.65 3.86
N ALA A 143 -2.70 10.42 4.24
CA ALA A 143 -3.80 11.36 4.03
C ALA A 143 -4.22 12.02 5.34
N GLU A 144 -4.38 13.34 5.32
CA GLU A 144 -4.90 14.10 6.45
C GLU A 144 -6.43 14.08 6.44
N THR A 145 -7.02 13.58 7.52
CA THR A 145 -8.48 13.57 7.72
C THR A 145 -8.87 14.37 8.95
N ALA A 146 -10.15 14.60 9.16
CA ALA A 146 -10.66 15.27 10.36
C ALA A 146 -10.30 14.52 11.66
N GLU A 147 -10.12 13.18 11.58
CA GLU A 147 -9.87 12.33 12.75
C GLU A 147 -8.38 11.97 12.94
N GLY A 148 -7.48 12.43 12.06
CA GLY A 148 -6.07 12.12 12.10
C GLY A 148 -5.53 11.66 10.74
N LEU A 149 -4.39 10.98 10.76
CA LEU A 149 -3.76 10.45 9.55
C LEU A 149 -4.30 9.08 9.19
N VAL A 150 -4.62 8.87 7.92
CA VAL A 150 -4.83 7.54 7.33
C VAL A 150 -3.60 7.23 6.50
N VAL A 151 -2.91 6.14 6.85
CA VAL A 151 -1.65 5.74 6.24
C VAL A 151 -1.86 4.49 5.41
N LEU A 152 -1.50 4.54 4.14
CA LEU A 152 -1.47 3.38 3.26
C LEU A 152 -0.01 2.99 3.01
N ASN A 153 0.32 1.79 3.42
CA ASN A 153 1.59 1.13 3.13
C ASN A 153 1.33 -0.06 2.21
N SER A 154 2.34 -0.53 1.51
CA SER A 154 2.15 -1.70 0.66
C SER A 154 2.74 -2.96 1.27
N CYS A 155 4.04 -2.99 1.56
CA CYS A 155 4.69 -4.16 2.15
C CYS A 155 5.33 -3.92 3.51
N CYS A 156 5.73 -2.70 3.83
CA CYS A 156 6.41 -2.37 5.11
C CYS A 156 7.72 -3.14 5.33
N HIS A 157 8.61 -3.20 4.32
CA HIS A 157 9.90 -3.91 4.44
C HIS A 157 10.81 -3.39 5.57
N ALA A 158 10.60 -2.15 6.02
CA ALA A 158 11.31 -1.58 7.17
C ALA A 158 10.65 -1.89 8.52
N GLY A 159 9.44 -2.48 8.50
CA GLY A 159 8.57 -2.63 9.66
C GLY A 159 7.54 -1.49 9.75
N VAL A 160 6.28 -1.87 9.92
CA VAL A 160 5.17 -0.90 9.96
C VAL A 160 5.31 0.10 11.08
N ASP A 161 5.79 -0.31 12.24
CA ASP A 161 6.03 0.54 13.41
C ASP A 161 7.10 1.60 13.14
N HIS A 162 8.22 1.25 12.49
CA HIS A 162 9.26 2.20 12.08
C HIS A 162 8.74 3.22 11.06
N ILE A 163 7.92 2.78 10.11
CA ILE A 163 7.30 3.68 9.13
C ILE A 163 6.39 4.68 9.85
N LEU A 164 5.55 4.19 10.78
CA LEU A 164 4.64 5.06 11.54
C LEU A 164 5.38 6.03 12.47
N ASP A 165 6.52 5.63 13.06
CA ASP A 165 7.39 6.55 13.80
C ASP A 165 7.90 7.69 12.90
N GLY A 166 8.36 7.38 11.70
CA GLY A 166 8.80 8.38 10.71
C GLY A 166 7.66 9.34 10.31
N ILE A 167 6.46 8.83 10.16
CA ILE A 167 5.27 9.63 9.87
C ILE A 167 4.91 10.55 11.05
N ARG A 168 4.96 10.05 12.30
CA ARG A 168 4.71 10.88 13.50
C ARG A 168 5.71 12.01 13.66
N VAL A 169 6.98 11.78 13.32
CA VAL A 169 8.01 12.85 13.32
C VAL A 169 7.65 13.94 12.32
N ARG A 170 7.12 13.57 11.15
CA ARG A 170 6.75 14.53 10.11
C ARG A 170 5.44 15.28 10.40
N PHE A 171 4.52 14.64 11.11
CA PHE A 171 3.21 15.21 11.47
C PHE A 171 3.04 15.24 13.00
N PRO A 172 3.81 16.09 13.70
CA PRO A 172 3.81 16.11 15.16
C PRO A 172 2.43 16.45 15.71
N GLY A 173 1.98 15.67 16.69
CA GLY A 173 0.68 15.87 17.34
C GLY A 173 -0.54 15.36 16.56
N ARG A 174 -0.36 14.86 15.32
CA ARG A 174 -1.47 14.25 14.56
C ARG A 174 -1.62 12.77 14.97
N PRO A 175 -2.79 12.32 15.43
CA PRO A 175 -3.02 10.91 15.71
C PRO A 175 -3.03 10.08 14.43
N ILE A 176 -2.69 8.80 14.53
CA ILE A 176 -2.85 7.85 13.43
C ILE A 176 -4.24 7.23 13.54
N ARG A 177 -5.14 7.63 12.64
CA ARG A 177 -6.51 7.12 12.59
C ARG A 177 -6.55 5.69 12.09
N ALA A 178 -5.81 5.41 11.00
CA ALA A 178 -5.76 4.08 10.43
C ALA A 178 -4.43 3.81 9.71
N VAL A 179 -4.06 2.53 9.66
CA VAL A 179 -3.02 2.01 8.76
C VAL A 179 -3.57 0.86 7.94
N LEU A 180 -3.37 0.93 6.61
CA LEU A 180 -3.84 -0.08 5.66
C LEU A 180 -2.66 -0.59 4.83
N GLY A 181 -2.53 -1.93 4.67
CA GLY A 181 -1.53 -2.55 3.80
C GLY A 181 -0.96 -3.85 4.34
N GLY A 182 0.08 -4.38 3.69
CA GLY A 182 0.84 -5.53 4.14
C GLY A 182 1.92 -5.13 5.15
N PHE A 183 2.27 -6.06 6.06
CA PHE A 183 3.25 -5.81 7.13
C PHE A 183 4.52 -6.67 7.02
N HIS A 184 4.67 -7.38 5.90
CA HIS A 184 5.82 -8.22 5.58
C HIS A 184 6.22 -9.21 6.70
N LEU A 185 5.22 -9.84 7.32
CA LEU A 185 5.42 -10.79 8.43
C LEU A 185 5.40 -12.26 7.96
N MET A 186 5.16 -12.50 6.68
CA MET A 186 5.27 -13.84 6.10
C MET A 186 6.72 -14.32 6.08
N GLY A 187 6.91 -15.62 6.21
CA GLY A 187 8.21 -16.26 6.07
C GLY A 187 8.55 -16.57 4.61
N LYS A 188 9.74 -17.16 4.38
CA LYS A 188 10.24 -17.53 3.05
C LYS A 188 9.33 -18.53 2.28
N GLY A 189 8.44 -19.23 2.97
CA GLY A 189 7.44 -20.12 2.37
C GLY A 189 6.15 -19.41 1.93
N GLY A 190 6.13 -18.08 1.89
CA GLY A 190 4.97 -17.27 1.48
C GLY A 190 3.95 -17.06 2.60
N THR A 191 2.76 -16.60 2.23
CA THR A 191 1.70 -16.12 3.15
C THR A 191 1.15 -17.16 4.13
N ALA A 192 1.43 -18.46 3.91
CA ALA A 192 1.08 -19.54 4.85
C ALA A 192 2.13 -19.76 5.95
N THR A 193 3.23 -19.01 5.94
CA THR A 193 4.34 -19.17 6.88
C THR A 193 4.59 -17.88 7.66
N LEU A 194 5.19 -18.01 8.85
CA LEU A 194 5.57 -16.91 9.72
C LEU A 194 7.05 -16.59 9.57
N GLY A 195 7.42 -15.33 9.39
CA GLY A 195 8.81 -14.87 9.30
C GLY A 195 9.42 -14.60 10.68
N PRO A 196 8.89 -13.65 11.46
CA PRO A 196 9.34 -13.36 12.81
C PRO A 196 8.86 -14.42 13.81
N ALA A 197 9.45 -14.42 15.02
CA ALA A 197 8.95 -15.26 16.11
C ALA A 197 7.52 -14.80 16.53
N PRO A 198 6.65 -15.71 17.00
CA PRO A 198 5.28 -15.36 17.40
C PRO A 198 5.22 -14.22 18.42
N GLU A 199 6.15 -14.18 19.39
CA GLU A 199 6.19 -13.14 20.40
C GLU A 199 6.61 -11.77 19.84
N GLU A 200 7.42 -11.72 18.77
CA GLU A 200 7.76 -10.48 18.08
C GLU A 200 6.52 -9.89 17.39
N VAL A 201 5.67 -10.75 16.80
CA VAL A 201 4.40 -10.30 16.20
C VAL A 201 3.44 -9.75 17.27
N ARG A 202 3.33 -10.42 18.44
CA ARG A 202 2.53 -9.92 19.56
C ARG A 202 3.07 -8.60 20.12
N ALA A 203 4.41 -8.48 20.24
CA ALA A 203 5.04 -7.24 20.66
C ALA A 203 4.77 -6.09 19.68
N LEU A 204 4.84 -6.35 18.38
CA LEU A 204 4.45 -5.38 17.35
C LEU A 204 2.99 -4.95 17.52
N ALA A 205 2.07 -5.90 17.70
CA ALA A 205 0.65 -5.60 17.90
C ALA A 205 0.43 -4.69 19.12
N ARG A 206 1.05 -5.02 20.27
CA ARG A 206 0.99 -4.19 21.48
C ARG A 206 1.56 -2.79 21.23
N ARG A 207 2.68 -2.67 20.52
CA ARG A 207 3.28 -1.38 20.17
C ARG A 207 2.33 -0.54 19.31
N LEU A 208 1.72 -1.14 18.29
CA LEU A 208 0.74 -0.44 17.43
C LEU A 208 -0.47 0.06 18.24
N ARG A 209 -0.94 -0.74 19.19
CA ARG A 209 -2.10 -0.43 20.03
C ARG A 209 -1.78 0.59 21.14
N ASP A 210 -0.71 0.37 21.91
CA ASP A 210 -0.48 1.03 23.19
C ASP A 210 0.47 2.23 23.10
N GLU A 211 1.46 2.19 22.20
CA GLU A 211 2.46 3.27 22.05
C GLU A 211 2.14 4.20 20.87
N LEU A 212 1.75 3.62 19.73
CA LEU A 212 1.42 4.37 18.52
C LEU A 212 -0.05 4.78 18.47
N ASP A 213 -0.88 4.18 19.32
CA ASP A 213 -2.34 4.39 19.42
C ASP A 213 -3.05 4.39 18.07
N VAL A 214 -2.70 3.40 17.22
CA VAL A 214 -3.38 3.22 15.94
C VAL A 214 -4.78 2.73 16.19
N ARG A 215 -5.78 3.49 15.75
CA ARG A 215 -7.19 3.18 16.07
C ARG A 215 -7.78 2.10 15.19
N GLU A 216 -7.33 1.99 13.94
CA GLU A 216 -7.78 0.97 13.00
C GLU A 216 -6.60 0.42 12.20
N ILE A 217 -6.50 -0.89 12.11
CA ILE A 217 -5.42 -1.61 11.42
C ILE A 217 -6.07 -2.56 10.42
N CYS A 218 -5.81 -2.33 9.12
CA CYS A 218 -6.35 -3.16 8.06
C CYS A 218 -5.17 -3.81 7.32
N THR A 219 -5.00 -5.12 7.46
CA THR A 219 -3.84 -5.80 6.89
C THR A 219 -4.17 -7.10 6.19
N GLY A 220 -3.33 -7.47 5.25
CA GLY A 220 -3.41 -8.67 4.43
C GLY A 220 -2.12 -8.87 3.64
N HIS A 221 -2.21 -9.31 2.38
CA HIS A 221 -1.11 -9.43 1.43
C HIS A 221 0.12 -10.15 2.04
N CYS A 222 1.25 -9.48 2.17
CA CYS A 222 2.50 -10.04 2.71
C CYS A 222 2.53 -10.15 4.25
N THR A 223 1.47 -9.79 4.96
CA THR A 223 1.33 -10.08 6.40
C THR A 223 1.29 -11.58 6.65
N GLY A 224 0.55 -12.32 5.82
CA GLY A 224 0.39 -13.75 5.96
C GLY A 224 -0.62 -14.17 7.04
N ALA A 225 -1.29 -15.30 6.82
CA ALA A 225 -2.37 -15.78 7.70
C ALA A 225 -1.92 -16.08 9.14
N PRO A 226 -0.74 -16.71 9.38
CA PRO A 226 -0.28 -16.98 10.75
C PRO A 226 0.00 -15.70 11.54
N ALA A 227 0.61 -14.67 10.91
CA ALA A 227 0.86 -13.39 11.55
C ALA A 227 -0.46 -12.65 11.82
N TYR A 228 -1.41 -12.67 10.87
CA TYR A 228 -2.72 -12.08 11.06
C TYR A 228 -3.45 -12.64 12.29
N ALA A 229 -3.39 -13.97 12.50
CA ALA A 229 -4.00 -14.60 13.67
C ALA A 229 -3.39 -14.09 14.98
N LEU A 230 -2.06 -13.97 15.05
CA LEU A 230 -1.36 -13.45 16.24
C LEU A 230 -1.66 -11.96 16.48
N LEU A 231 -1.76 -11.16 15.41
CA LEU A 231 -2.17 -9.76 15.51
C LEU A 231 -3.61 -9.65 16.06
N ALA A 232 -4.51 -10.54 15.62
CA ALA A 232 -5.91 -10.54 16.06
C ALA A 232 -6.07 -10.84 17.56
N GLU A 233 -5.23 -11.72 18.14
CA GLU A 233 -5.23 -12.01 19.56
C GLU A 233 -5.00 -10.75 20.43
N GLU A 234 -4.14 -9.83 19.94
CA GLU A 234 -3.73 -8.63 20.69
C GLU A 234 -4.54 -7.38 20.34
N LEU A 235 -4.97 -7.24 19.09
CA LEU A 235 -5.61 -6.03 18.56
C LEU A 235 -7.13 -6.05 18.64
N GLY A 236 -7.75 -7.24 18.68
CA GLY A 236 -9.20 -7.38 18.75
C GLY A 236 -9.91 -6.59 17.66
N ASP A 237 -10.90 -5.79 18.05
CA ASP A 237 -11.74 -5.01 17.12
C ASP A 237 -10.99 -3.91 16.35
N ARG A 238 -9.75 -3.57 16.73
CA ARG A 238 -8.93 -2.63 15.93
C ARG A 238 -8.41 -3.25 14.63
N LEU A 239 -8.38 -4.60 14.53
CA LEU A 239 -7.87 -5.31 13.35
C LEU A 239 -8.99 -5.69 12.39
N ARG A 240 -8.81 -5.39 11.12
CA ARG A 240 -9.69 -5.77 10.03
C ARG A 240 -8.89 -6.44 8.90
N PRO A 241 -9.45 -7.45 8.22
CA PRO A 241 -8.81 -8.02 7.06
C PRO A 241 -8.84 -7.05 5.88
N LEU A 242 -7.74 -7.03 5.14
CA LEU A 242 -7.69 -6.43 3.82
C LEU A 242 -8.09 -7.49 2.79
N THR A 243 -9.01 -7.15 1.88
CA THR A 243 -9.45 -8.03 0.81
C THR A 243 -9.88 -7.22 -0.40
N THR A 244 -9.77 -7.78 -1.58
CA THR A 244 -10.24 -7.15 -2.82
C THR A 244 -11.72 -6.74 -2.71
N GLY A 245 -12.05 -5.54 -3.12
CA GLY A 245 -13.40 -4.99 -3.03
C GLY A 245 -13.75 -4.36 -1.68
N ALA A 246 -12.89 -4.48 -0.65
CA ALA A 246 -13.11 -3.79 0.61
C ALA A 246 -13.11 -2.26 0.40
N VAL A 247 -14.00 -1.58 1.12
CA VAL A 247 -14.14 -0.13 1.10
C VAL A 247 -13.99 0.41 2.53
N PHE A 248 -13.18 1.45 2.66
CA PHE A 248 -12.94 2.17 3.91
C PHE A 248 -13.29 3.65 3.70
N GLU A 249 -13.99 4.23 4.66
CA GLU A 249 -14.42 5.63 4.58
C GLU A 249 -13.97 6.39 5.83
N TYR A 250 -13.39 7.57 5.61
CA TYR A 250 -12.94 8.46 6.67
C TYR A 250 -13.41 9.89 6.35
N PRO A 251 -13.89 10.66 7.33
CA PRO A 251 -14.30 12.05 7.10
C PRO A 251 -13.10 12.90 6.68
N ASP A 252 -13.28 13.71 5.63
CA ASP A 252 -12.25 14.65 5.12
C ASP A 252 -12.05 15.84 6.06
#